data_a4475ea1aa941a7a5b8b952504e472fe
#
_entry.id   a4475ea1aa941a7a5b8b952504e472fe
#
_cell.length_a   1.000
_cell.length_b   1.000
_cell.length_c   1.000
_cell.angle_alpha   90.00
_cell.angle_beta   90.00
_cell.angle_gamma   90.00
#
_symmetry.space_group_name_H-M   'P 1'
#
loop_
_entity.id
_entity.type
_entity.pdbx_description
1 polymer ?
#
loop_
_entity_poly.entity_id
_entity_poly.type
_entity_poly.pdbx_seq_one_letter_code
_entity_poly.pdbx_strand_id
1 'polypeptide(L)'
;MQRLRRTMMFVPGNNPGMMQDAFIYGPDSIMLDLEDSVTMAEKDAARLLVHNALKTIDYGNTEMVVRINPLNTAYGKKDVEAVVKAGVHVIRMPKTETAEEVREVEREIERVEKEIGCLGRTKIMAAIESTLGIVNAYEIAVASERMMGIALGAEDYCANLKTQRSPEGTELLFARQQIVVAARAAGIDALDTV
;
A
#
# COMPACT_ATOMS: atom_id res chain seq x y z
N MET A 1 17.03 -9.73 -10.05
CA MET A 1 17.62 -9.05 -8.88
C MET A 1 16.46 -8.56 -8.03
N GLN A 2 16.42 -8.87 -6.73
CA GLN A 2 15.35 -8.40 -5.84
C GLN A 2 15.48 -6.87 -5.66
N ARG A 3 14.36 -6.13 -5.78
CA ARG A 3 14.37 -4.68 -5.58
C ARG A 3 14.58 -4.37 -4.09
N LEU A 4 15.48 -3.46 -3.77
CA LEU A 4 15.62 -2.94 -2.41
C LEU A 4 14.57 -1.85 -2.15
N ARG A 5 13.96 -1.89 -0.97
CA ARG A 5 12.95 -0.92 -0.50
C ARG A 5 13.36 -0.39 0.88
N ARG A 6 14.42 0.41 0.89
CA ARG A 6 14.99 1.03 2.10
C ARG A 6 14.24 2.28 2.51
N THR A 7 13.70 2.99 1.50
CA THR A 7 12.95 4.24 1.69
C THR A 7 11.65 4.19 0.89
N MET A 8 10.54 4.53 1.53
CA MET A 8 9.23 4.68 0.92
C MET A 8 8.67 6.05 1.28
N MET A 9 8.64 6.95 0.29
CA MET A 9 8.22 8.33 0.49
C MET A 9 6.72 8.48 0.27
N PHE A 10 5.99 8.88 1.31
CA PHE A 10 4.56 9.18 1.21
C PHE A 10 4.32 10.55 0.59
N VAL A 11 3.39 10.62 -0.35
CA VAL A 11 2.99 11.85 -1.05
C VAL A 11 1.45 11.88 -1.12
N PRO A 12 0.79 12.92 -0.58
CA PRO A 12 -0.65 13.06 -0.67
C PRO A 12 -1.13 13.11 -2.13
N GLY A 13 -2.14 12.30 -2.46
CA GLY A 13 -2.67 12.18 -3.82
C GLY A 13 -3.43 13.41 -4.33
N ASN A 14 -3.69 14.39 -3.48
CA ASN A 14 -4.30 15.67 -3.83
C ASN A 14 -3.28 16.82 -3.94
N ASN A 15 -1.96 16.54 -3.88
CA ASN A 15 -0.92 17.57 -3.97
C ASN A 15 -0.07 17.40 -5.23
N PRO A 16 -0.42 18.04 -6.35
CA PRO A 16 0.27 17.89 -7.63
C PRO A 16 1.73 18.36 -7.58
N GLY A 17 2.04 19.41 -6.81
CA GLY A 17 3.41 19.92 -6.66
C GLY A 17 4.33 18.88 -6.00
N MET A 18 3.87 18.24 -4.91
CA MET A 18 4.65 17.17 -4.27
C MET A 18 4.80 15.94 -5.17
N MET A 19 3.76 15.57 -5.92
CA MET A 19 3.84 14.44 -6.86
C MET A 19 4.86 14.69 -7.97
N GLN A 20 4.90 15.92 -8.51
CA GLN A 20 5.78 16.30 -9.60
C GLN A 20 7.26 16.17 -9.21
N ASP A 21 7.62 16.56 -8.00
CA ASP A 21 9.01 16.70 -7.55
C ASP A 21 9.50 15.55 -6.66
N ALA A 22 8.64 14.59 -6.30
CA ALA A 22 8.96 13.51 -5.35
C ALA A 22 10.19 12.68 -5.74
N PHE A 23 10.42 12.45 -7.03
CA PHE A 23 11.56 11.63 -7.51
C PHE A 23 12.92 12.30 -7.33
N ILE A 24 12.99 13.64 -7.17
CA ILE A 24 14.25 14.40 -6.98
C ILE A 24 14.98 13.93 -5.72
N TYR A 25 14.24 13.49 -4.70
CA TYR A 25 14.81 13.01 -3.45
C TYR A 25 15.41 11.60 -3.53
N GLY A 26 15.26 10.90 -4.65
CA GLY A 26 15.83 9.58 -4.90
C GLY A 26 15.33 8.46 -3.98
N PRO A 27 14.04 8.40 -3.59
CA PRO A 27 13.54 7.28 -2.80
C PRO A 27 13.50 5.99 -3.61
N ASP A 28 13.62 4.84 -2.94
CA ASP A 28 13.45 3.54 -3.61
C ASP A 28 12.00 3.34 -4.10
N SER A 29 11.02 3.86 -3.33
CA SER A 29 9.59 3.84 -3.68
C SER A 29 8.92 5.18 -3.35
N ILE A 30 7.99 5.61 -4.20
CA ILE A 30 7.07 6.73 -3.93
C ILE A 30 5.68 6.13 -3.74
N MET A 31 5.04 6.48 -2.62
CA MET A 31 3.68 6.09 -2.31
C MET A 31 2.74 7.27 -2.47
N LEU A 32 1.95 7.26 -3.55
CA LEU A 32 0.87 8.23 -3.74
C LEU A 32 -0.34 7.77 -2.92
N ASP A 33 -0.79 8.62 -2.02
CA ASP A 33 -1.82 8.27 -1.06
C ASP A 33 -3.21 8.79 -1.46
N LEU A 34 -4.19 7.88 -1.56
CA LEU A 34 -5.60 8.21 -1.78
C LEU A 34 -6.46 8.04 -0.52
N GLU A 35 -5.84 7.57 0.58
CA GLU A 35 -6.57 7.23 1.81
C GLU A 35 -6.49 8.39 2.83
N ASP A 36 -5.85 8.24 3.96
CA ASP A 36 -5.96 9.15 5.11
C ASP A 36 -5.45 10.58 4.86
N SER A 37 -4.49 10.76 3.96
CA SER A 37 -3.99 12.12 3.63
C SER A 37 -4.92 12.94 2.75
N VAL A 38 -6.01 12.34 2.25
CA VAL A 38 -6.97 12.99 1.34
C VAL A 38 -8.34 13.07 2.00
N THR A 39 -8.90 14.27 2.08
CA THR A 39 -10.24 14.47 2.63
C THR A 39 -11.32 13.81 1.76
N MET A 40 -12.46 13.47 2.36
CA MET A 40 -13.56 12.80 1.66
C MET A 40 -14.05 13.58 0.43
N ALA A 41 -14.06 14.92 0.51
CA ALA A 41 -14.50 15.78 -0.58
C ALA A 41 -13.53 15.80 -1.78
N GLU A 42 -12.27 15.44 -1.57
CA GLU A 42 -11.21 15.47 -2.58
C GLU A 42 -10.86 14.10 -3.16
N LYS A 43 -11.45 13.01 -2.66
CA LYS A 43 -11.13 11.63 -3.09
C LYS A 43 -11.18 11.43 -4.60
N ASP A 44 -12.23 11.91 -5.26
CA ASP A 44 -12.38 11.75 -6.72
C ASP A 44 -11.36 12.60 -7.49
N ALA A 45 -11.09 13.82 -7.03
CA ALA A 45 -10.06 14.68 -7.64
C ALA A 45 -8.65 14.09 -7.46
N ALA A 46 -8.31 13.62 -6.25
CA ALA A 46 -7.04 12.97 -5.97
C ALA A 46 -6.81 11.73 -6.84
N ARG A 47 -7.84 10.88 -7.02
CA ARG A 47 -7.77 9.71 -7.91
C ARG A 47 -7.39 10.10 -9.34
N LEU A 48 -8.02 11.15 -9.88
CA LEU A 48 -7.72 11.65 -11.23
C LEU A 48 -6.30 12.24 -11.32
N LEU A 49 -5.87 12.97 -10.29
CA LEU A 49 -4.50 13.51 -10.21
C LEU A 49 -3.47 12.39 -10.19
N VAL A 50 -3.65 11.38 -9.33
CA VAL A 50 -2.76 10.22 -9.24
C VAL A 50 -2.73 9.43 -10.55
N HIS A 51 -3.89 9.18 -11.16
CA HIS A 51 -3.96 8.53 -12.48
C HIS A 51 -3.12 9.28 -13.52
N ASN A 52 -3.32 10.59 -13.64
CA ASN A 52 -2.60 11.41 -14.60
C ASN A 52 -1.10 11.49 -14.28
N ALA A 53 -0.72 11.65 -13.00
CA ALA A 53 0.67 11.67 -12.60
C ALA A 53 1.41 10.38 -13.01
N LEU A 54 0.82 9.21 -12.74
CA LEU A 54 1.38 7.91 -13.16
C LEU A 54 1.53 7.77 -14.69
N LYS A 55 0.68 8.45 -15.47
CA LYS A 55 0.70 8.39 -16.94
C LYS A 55 1.67 9.38 -17.57
N THR A 56 1.94 10.50 -16.93
CA THR A 56 2.60 11.65 -17.58
C THR A 56 3.95 12.01 -16.99
N ILE A 57 4.20 11.67 -15.71
CA ILE A 57 5.47 11.96 -15.05
C ILE A 57 6.39 10.76 -15.19
N ASP A 58 7.61 11.00 -15.67
CA ASP A 58 8.66 9.98 -15.67
C ASP A 58 9.35 9.94 -14.30
N TYR A 59 9.00 8.95 -13.49
CA TYR A 59 9.61 8.71 -12.19
C TYR A 59 10.90 7.86 -12.28
N GLY A 60 11.39 7.60 -13.49
CA GLY A 60 12.60 6.82 -13.73
C GLY A 60 12.50 5.40 -13.20
N ASN A 61 13.49 4.96 -12.41
CA ASN A 61 13.52 3.63 -11.81
C ASN A 61 12.80 3.53 -10.45
N THR A 62 12.18 4.60 -9.97
CA THR A 62 11.47 4.61 -8.68
C THR A 62 10.23 3.70 -8.76
N GLU A 63 10.02 2.89 -7.73
CA GLU A 63 8.82 2.08 -7.64
C GLU A 63 7.61 2.94 -7.27
N MET A 64 6.59 2.93 -8.11
CA MET A 64 5.35 3.66 -7.87
C MET A 64 4.37 2.76 -7.11
N VAL A 65 4.01 3.18 -5.92
CA VAL A 65 3.05 2.55 -5.03
C VAL A 65 1.85 3.48 -4.88
N VAL A 66 0.63 2.94 -4.85
CA VAL A 66 -0.56 3.73 -4.51
C VAL A 66 -1.28 3.10 -3.34
N ARG A 67 -1.47 3.86 -2.26
CA ARG A 67 -2.35 3.47 -1.17
C ARG A 67 -3.78 3.82 -1.57
N ILE A 68 -4.59 2.81 -1.79
CA ILE A 68 -6.00 2.94 -2.17
C ILE A 68 -6.90 3.10 -0.95
N ASN A 69 -8.14 3.51 -1.15
CA ASN A 69 -9.17 3.37 -0.12
C ASN A 69 -9.61 1.91 0.01
N PRO A 70 -10.09 1.46 1.18
CA PRO A 70 -10.60 0.09 1.36
C PRO A 70 -11.71 -0.24 0.34
N LEU A 71 -11.76 -1.50 -0.15
CA LEU A 71 -12.72 -1.92 -1.18
C LEU A 71 -14.18 -1.83 -0.75
N ASN A 72 -14.45 -1.92 0.56
CA ASN A 72 -15.78 -1.78 1.14
C ASN A 72 -16.29 -0.33 1.18
N THR A 73 -15.49 0.64 0.68
CA THR A 73 -15.88 2.05 0.53
C THR A 73 -16.38 2.34 -0.88
N ALA A 74 -17.04 3.48 -1.07
CA ALA A 74 -17.47 3.95 -2.38
C ALA A 74 -16.30 4.28 -3.34
N TYR A 75 -15.06 4.30 -2.84
CA TYR A 75 -13.87 4.74 -3.56
C TYR A 75 -12.95 3.59 -3.97
N GLY A 76 -12.79 2.56 -3.16
CA GLY A 76 -11.74 1.56 -3.31
C GLY A 76 -11.68 0.87 -4.68
N LYS A 77 -12.81 0.38 -5.20
CA LYS A 77 -12.85 -0.24 -6.54
C LYS A 77 -12.50 0.75 -7.66
N LYS A 78 -12.94 2.00 -7.53
CA LYS A 78 -12.61 3.06 -8.50
C LYS A 78 -11.13 3.41 -8.46
N ASP A 79 -10.53 3.38 -7.27
CA ASP A 79 -9.10 3.61 -7.09
C ASP A 79 -8.29 2.51 -7.77
N VAL A 80 -8.62 1.23 -7.52
CA VAL A 80 -7.96 0.09 -8.19
C VAL A 80 -8.05 0.24 -9.71
N GLU A 81 -9.24 0.50 -10.25
CA GLU A 81 -9.43 0.67 -11.69
C GLU A 81 -8.56 1.79 -12.25
N ALA A 82 -8.56 2.95 -11.61
CA ALA A 82 -7.82 4.11 -12.09
C ALA A 82 -6.31 3.87 -12.08
N VAL A 83 -5.77 3.31 -10.98
CA VAL A 83 -4.31 3.18 -10.84
C VAL A 83 -3.74 2.00 -11.62
N VAL A 84 -4.50 0.89 -11.76
CA VAL A 84 -4.10 -0.23 -12.62
C VAL A 84 -4.07 0.20 -14.09
N LYS A 85 -5.10 0.91 -14.56
CA LYS A 85 -5.13 1.49 -15.92
C LYS A 85 -4.00 2.48 -16.16
N ALA A 86 -3.54 3.18 -15.13
CA ALA A 86 -2.40 4.09 -15.20
C ALA A 86 -1.03 3.37 -15.15
N GLY A 87 -1.00 2.10 -14.79
CA GLY A 87 0.23 1.31 -14.79
C GLY A 87 1.01 1.33 -13.49
N VAL A 88 0.35 1.45 -12.36
CA VAL A 88 0.98 1.34 -11.04
C VAL A 88 1.76 0.03 -10.88
N HIS A 89 2.89 0.09 -10.17
CA HIS A 89 3.68 -1.10 -9.88
C HIS A 89 3.09 -1.90 -8.71
N VAL A 90 2.70 -1.22 -7.63
CA VAL A 90 2.20 -1.83 -6.41
C VAL A 90 0.95 -1.09 -5.91
N ILE A 91 -0.09 -1.83 -5.56
CA ILE A 91 -1.20 -1.33 -4.77
C ILE A 91 -0.93 -1.63 -3.29
N ARG A 92 -0.96 -0.60 -2.43
CA ARG A 92 -0.96 -0.76 -0.98
C ARG A 92 -2.40 -0.77 -0.48
N MET A 93 -2.78 -1.88 0.12
CA MET A 93 -4.05 -2.03 0.84
C MET A 93 -3.90 -1.43 2.24
N PRO A 94 -4.75 -0.49 2.67
CA PRO A 94 -4.78 -0.02 4.05
C PRO A 94 -5.53 -1.01 4.95
N LYS A 95 -5.28 -0.98 6.24
CA LYS A 95 -6.08 -1.60 7.31
C LYS A 95 -6.46 -3.06 7.03
N THR A 96 -5.51 -3.83 6.48
CA THR A 96 -5.75 -5.23 6.09
C THR A 96 -5.80 -6.13 7.32
N GLU A 97 -6.88 -6.91 7.45
CA GLU A 97 -7.10 -7.81 8.58
C GLU A 97 -7.22 -9.28 8.20
N THR A 98 -7.55 -9.59 6.94
CA THR A 98 -7.81 -10.96 6.50
C THR A 98 -7.20 -11.30 5.14
N ALA A 99 -6.93 -12.58 4.93
CA ALA A 99 -6.51 -13.12 3.63
C ALA A 99 -7.58 -12.91 2.53
N GLU A 100 -8.87 -12.89 2.91
CA GLU A 100 -9.96 -12.71 1.93
C GLU A 100 -9.97 -11.29 1.36
N GLU A 101 -9.68 -10.27 2.16
CA GLU A 101 -9.54 -8.89 1.67
C GLU A 101 -8.44 -8.79 0.60
N VAL A 102 -7.32 -9.51 0.77
CA VAL A 102 -6.25 -9.57 -0.23
C VAL A 102 -6.76 -10.19 -1.53
N ARG A 103 -7.49 -11.33 -1.43
CA ARG A 103 -8.06 -11.99 -2.60
C ARG A 103 -9.12 -11.14 -3.30
N GLU A 104 -9.87 -10.33 -2.57
CA GLU A 104 -10.83 -9.37 -3.16
C GLU A 104 -10.10 -8.31 -3.98
N VAL A 105 -9.04 -7.73 -3.46
CA VAL A 105 -8.21 -6.76 -4.21
C VAL A 105 -7.56 -7.43 -5.42
N GLU A 106 -7.04 -8.65 -5.28
CA GLU A 106 -6.48 -9.41 -6.40
C GLU A 106 -7.49 -9.61 -7.52
N ARG A 107 -8.72 -10.06 -7.20
CA ARG A 107 -9.80 -10.22 -8.18
C ARG A 107 -10.11 -8.92 -8.94
N GLU A 108 -10.13 -7.80 -8.23
CA GLU A 108 -10.40 -6.50 -8.84
C GLU A 108 -9.23 -6.03 -9.73
N ILE A 109 -7.97 -6.24 -9.31
CA ILE A 109 -6.78 -6.01 -10.15
C ILE A 109 -6.86 -6.86 -11.42
N GLU A 110 -7.14 -8.17 -11.29
CA GLU A 110 -7.22 -9.07 -12.45
C GLU A 110 -8.32 -8.68 -13.42
N ARG A 111 -9.47 -8.25 -12.91
CA ARG A 111 -10.57 -7.77 -13.77
C ARG A 111 -10.09 -6.62 -14.66
N VAL A 112 -9.42 -5.62 -14.07
CA VAL A 112 -8.92 -4.45 -14.79
C VAL A 112 -7.76 -4.81 -15.72
N GLU A 113 -6.81 -5.62 -15.27
CA GLU A 113 -5.67 -6.08 -16.08
C GLU A 113 -6.11 -6.88 -17.31
N LYS A 114 -7.13 -7.74 -17.17
CA LYS A 114 -7.76 -8.47 -18.30
C LYS A 114 -8.37 -7.51 -19.30
N GLU A 115 -9.07 -6.47 -18.83
CA GLU A 115 -9.68 -5.45 -19.69
C GLU A 115 -8.64 -4.72 -20.56
N ILE A 116 -7.44 -4.44 -20.00
CA ILE A 116 -6.39 -3.69 -20.69
C ILE A 116 -5.24 -4.55 -21.24
N GLY A 117 -5.33 -5.88 -21.13
CA GLY A 117 -4.39 -6.82 -21.74
C GLY A 117 -3.01 -6.88 -21.07
N CYS A 118 -2.91 -6.66 -19.73
CA CYS A 118 -1.62 -6.66 -19.03
C CYS A 118 -1.60 -7.52 -17.76
N LEU A 119 -2.19 -8.71 -17.82
CA LEU A 119 -2.35 -9.61 -16.68
C LEU A 119 -1.02 -9.90 -15.94
N GLY A 120 -1.06 -9.87 -14.61
CA GLY A 120 0.08 -10.22 -13.73
C GLY A 120 1.06 -9.08 -13.47
N ARG A 121 0.77 -7.86 -13.91
CA ARG A 121 1.65 -6.70 -13.80
C ARG A 121 1.69 -6.08 -12.41
N THR A 122 0.51 -5.84 -11.81
CA THR A 122 0.39 -5.11 -10.55
C THR A 122 0.61 -6.03 -9.36
N LYS A 123 1.47 -5.63 -8.42
CA LYS A 123 1.72 -6.32 -7.16
C LYS A 123 0.89 -5.73 -6.03
N ILE A 124 0.84 -6.44 -4.90
CA ILE A 124 0.08 -6.06 -3.70
C ILE A 124 1.02 -5.95 -2.50
N MET A 125 0.84 -4.91 -1.71
CA MET A 125 1.41 -4.73 -0.39
C MET A 125 0.26 -4.55 0.61
N ALA A 126 0.25 -5.26 1.73
CA ALA A 126 -0.75 -5.08 2.76
C ALA A 126 -0.20 -4.27 3.93
N ALA A 127 -0.92 -3.22 4.33
CA ALA A 127 -0.66 -2.50 5.57
C ALA A 127 -1.48 -3.16 6.70
N ILE A 128 -0.77 -3.65 7.70
CA ILE A 128 -1.33 -4.30 8.89
C ILE A 128 -1.33 -3.28 10.03
N GLU A 129 -2.51 -2.88 10.45
CA GLU A 129 -2.73 -1.69 11.28
C GLU A 129 -3.64 -1.98 12.49
N SER A 130 -3.97 -3.27 12.73
CA SER A 130 -4.82 -3.71 13.83
C SER A 130 -4.29 -4.97 14.51
N THR A 131 -4.77 -5.23 15.71
CA THR A 131 -4.45 -6.46 16.46
C THR A 131 -4.88 -7.71 15.71
N LEU A 132 -6.05 -7.70 15.04
CA LEU A 132 -6.52 -8.81 14.23
C LEU A 132 -5.61 -9.05 13.03
N GLY A 133 -5.21 -7.99 12.34
CA GLY A 133 -4.27 -8.08 11.23
C GLY A 133 -2.91 -8.66 11.64
N ILE A 134 -2.40 -8.27 12.83
CA ILE A 134 -1.15 -8.86 13.37
C ILE A 134 -1.30 -10.34 13.67
N VAL A 135 -2.42 -10.79 14.23
CA VAL A 135 -2.68 -12.23 14.46
C VAL A 135 -2.71 -12.99 13.14
N ASN A 136 -3.31 -12.43 12.11
CA ASN A 136 -3.47 -13.04 10.78
C ASN A 136 -2.32 -12.76 9.80
N ALA A 137 -1.22 -12.15 10.26
CA ALA A 137 -0.17 -11.62 9.37
C ALA A 137 0.39 -12.66 8.37
N TYR A 138 0.56 -13.92 8.78
CA TYR A 138 1.04 -14.97 7.89
C TYR A 138 0.02 -15.36 6.83
N GLU A 139 -1.26 -15.51 7.21
CA GLU A 139 -2.34 -15.84 6.28
C GLU A 139 -2.54 -14.72 5.23
N ILE A 140 -2.40 -13.46 5.65
CA ILE A 140 -2.40 -12.30 4.76
C ILE A 140 -1.21 -12.37 3.80
N ALA A 141 -0.01 -12.65 4.33
CA ALA A 141 1.23 -12.68 3.56
C ALA A 141 1.25 -13.72 2.44
N VAL A 142 0.55 -14.85 2.62
CA VAL A 142 0.47 -15.96 1.63
C VAL A 142 -0.83 -15.97 0.83
N ALA A 143 -1.67 -14.96 0.96
CA ALA A 143 -3.02 -14.97 0.38
C ALA A 143 -3.05 -14.89 -1.16
N SER A 144 -1.97 -14.38 -1.80
CA SER A 144 -1.85 -14.19 -3.24
C SER A 144 -0.40 -14.24 -3.69
N GLU A 145 -0.12 -14.74 -4.89
CA GLU A 145 1.21 -14.68 -5.53
C GLU A 145 1.61 -13.24 -5.92
N ARG A 146 0.68 -12.31 -5.87
CA ARG A 146 0.94 -10.87 -6.09
C ARG A 146 1.51 -10.18 -4.87
N MET A 147 1.45 -10.81 -3.70
CA MET A 147 1.98 -10.23 -2.46
C MET A 147 3.49 -10.04 -2.58
N MET A 148 3.94 -8.79 -2.37
CA MET A 148 5.35 -8.45 -2.39
C MET A 148 5.89 -8.03 -1.02
N GLY A 149 5.00 -7.69 -0.08
CA GLY A 149 5.37 -7.27 1.25
C GLY A 149 4.17 -7.02 2.16
N ILE A 150 4.43 -7.05 3.45
CA ILE A 150 3.52 -6.59 4.50
C ILE A 150 4.20 -5.48 5.30
N ALA A 151 3.44 -4.48 5.71
CA ALA A 151 3.95 -3.30 6.39
C ALA A 151 3.19 -3.06 7.70
N LEU A 152 3.89 -2.66 8.76
CA LEU A 152 3.23 -2.21 9.99
C LEU A 152 2.74 -0.76 9.80
N GLY A 153 1.48 -0.47 10.17
CA GLY A 153 0.96 0.89 10.32
C GLY A 153 0.81 1.21 11.81
N ALA A 154 1.86 1.82 12.39
CA ALA A 154 2.00 1.90 13.84
C ALA A 154 0.98 2.81 14.53
N GLU A 155 0.57 3.90 13.89
CA GLU A 155 -0.37 4.86 14.51
C GLU A 155 -1.74 4.20 14.70
N ASP A 156 -2.32 3.64 13.64
CA ASP A 156 -3.59 2.93 13.70
C ASP A 156 -3.52 1.67 14.57
N TYR A 157 -2.38 0.95 14.53
CA TYR A 157 -2.15 -0.19 15.41
C TYR A 157 -2.19 0.21 16.89
N CYS A 158 -1.49 1.29 17.30
CA CYS A 158 -1.52 1.78 18.67
C CYS A 158 -2.92 2.22 19.10
N ALA A 159 -3.65 2.90 18.20
CA ALA A 159 -5.04 3.29 18.46
C ALA A 159 -5.94 2.06 18.64
N ASN A 160 -5.80 1.04 17.78
CA ASN A 160 -6.55 -0.22 17.89
C ASN A 160 -6.19 -1.01 19.15
N LEU A 161 -4.90 -1.06 19.53
CA LEU A 161 -4.40 -1.69 20.75
C LEU A 161 -4.79 -0.91 22.03
N LYS A 162 -5.34 0.31 21.87
CA LYS A 162 -5.69 1.24 22.96
C LYS A 162 -4.48 1.64 23.81
N THR A 163 -3.36 1.89 23.17
CA THR A 163 -2.12 2.36 23.78
C THR A 163 -1.61 3.63 23.12
N GLN A 164 -0.55 4.20 23.65
CA GLN A 164 0.13 5.37 23.09
C GLN A 164 1.54 5.00 22.65
N ARG A 165 2.06 5.73 21.67
CA ARG A 165 3.45 5.61 21.22
C ARG A 165 4.39 6.05 22.35
N SER A 166 5.39 5.25 22.61
CA SER A 166 6.48 5.60 23.52
C SER A 166 7.78 5.85 22.75
N PRO A 167 8.72 6.62 23.29
CA PRO A 167 10.03 6.81 22.65
C PRO A 167 10.79 5.49 22.44
N GLU A 168 10.60 4.53 23.31
CA GLU A 168 11.22 3.20 23.28
C GLU A 168 10.54 2.27 22.28
N GLY A 169 9.29 2.53 21.90
CA GLY A 169 8.51 1.72 20.95
C GLY A 169 8.21 0.31 21.42
N THR A 170 8.20 0.06 22.72
CA THR A 170 7.98 -1.29 23.30
C THR A 170 6.61 -1.85 22.98
N GLU A 171 5.60 -1.01 22.85
CA GLU A 171 4.24 -1.36 22.42
C GLU A 171 4.18 -1.95 21.00
N LEU A 172 5.17 -1.64 20.17
CA LEU A 172 5.26 -2.14 18.80
C LEU A 172 6.12 -3.40 18.64
N LEU A 173 6.88 -3.79 19.69
CA LEU A 173 7.89 -4.83 19.57
C LEU A 173 7.30 -6.16 19.08
N PHE A 174 6.18 -6.59 19.66
CA PHE A 174 5.50 -7.82 19.25
C PHE A 174 5.03 -7.74 17.79
N ALA A 175 4.37 -6.64 17.42
CA ALA A 175 3.87 -6.45 16.08
C ALA A 175 5.00 -6.45 15.03
N ARG A 176 6.10 -5.75 15.29
CA ARG A 176 7.28 -5.73 14.43
C ARG A 176 7.88 -7.12 14.25
N GLN A 177 8.04 -7.88 15.33
CA GLN A 177 8.55 -9.25 15.26
C GLN A 177 7.62 -10.17 14.46
N GLN A 178 6.30 -10.08 14.70
CA GLN A 178 5.31 -10.87 13.99
C GLN A 178 5.31 -10.59 12.49
N ILE A 179 5.36 -9.32 12.08
CA ILE A 179 5.47 -8.91 10.67
C ILE A 179 6.73 -9.49 10.02
N VAL A 180 7.88 -9.39 10.68
CA VAL A 180 9.15 -9.93 10.14
C VAL A 180 9.07 -11.44 9.97
N VAL A 181 8.57 -12.16 10.98
CA VAL A 181 8.45 -13.62 10.95
C VAL A 181 7.48 -14.06 9.85
N ALA A 182 6.30 -13.44 9.77
CA ALA A 182 5.29 -13.75 8.77
C ALA A 182 5.79 -13.50 7.33
N ALA A 183 6.39 -12.32 7.08
CA ALA A 183 6.93 -11.97 5.77
C ALA A 183 8.06 -12.91 5.34
N ARG A 184 8.97 -13.25 6.26
CA ARG A 184 10.07 -14.18 5.97
C ARG A 184 9.59 -15.60 5.69
N ALA A 185 8.60 -16.08 6.44
CA ALA A 185 7.97 -17.38 6.20
C ALA A 185 7.26 -17.44 4.84
N ALA A 186 6.66 -16.32 4.39
CA ALA A 186 6.01 -16.19 3.09
C ALA A 186 6.99 -15.87 1.93
N GLY A 187 8.26 -15.56 2.21
CA GLY A 187 9.25 -15.18 1.20
C GLY A 187 9.06 -13.78 0.58
N ILE A 188 8.40 -12.87 1.31
CA ILE A 188 8.13 -11.49 0.89
C ILE A 188 8.83 -10.46 1.80
N ASP A 189 8.73 -9.18 1.45
CA ASP A 189 9.35 -8.10 2.22
C ASP A 189 8.55 -7.75 3.49
N ALA A 190 9.29 -7.45 4.57
CA ALA A 190 8.75 -6.83 5.78
C ALA A 190 9.13 -5.35 5.77
N LEU A 191 8.15 -4.45 5.96
CA LEU A 191 8.36 -3.02 6.01
C LEU A 191 7.96 -2.49 7.39
N ASP A 192 8.82 -1.67 7.96
CA ASP A 192 8.54 -0.96 9.21
C ASP A 192 7.94 0.41 8.93
N THR A 193 7.62 1.13 9.98
CA THR A 193 7.05 2.48 10.00
C THR A 193 8.00 3.43 10.74
N VAL A 194 7.75 4.69 10.60
CA VAL A 194 8.46 5.75 11.36
C VAL A 194 8.06 5.77 12.83
#